data_5da67affa100387278e122491fb78976
#
_entry.id   5da67affa100387278e122491fb78976
#
_cell.length_a   1.000
_cell.length_b   1.000
_cell.length_c   1.000
_cell.angle_alpha   90.00
_cell.angle_beta   90.00
_cell.angle_gamma   90.00
#
_symmetry.space_group_name_H-M   'P 1'
#
loop_
_entity.id
_entity.type
_entity.pdbx_description
1 polymer ?
#
loop_
_entity_poly.entity_id
_entity_poly.type
_entity_poly.pdbx_seq_one_letter_code
_entity_poly.pdbx_strand_id
1 'polypeptide(L)'
;MNLIKNLIIKYKELIIYGIFGVGTTLVNFASYKLFNIILGDDLYLVSNVIAWFICIIFAFVTNKIFVFKSKSWSLETLLKEGSSFFASRIASFVIEEAGLFALVDIVGMKDMTFDLTIITISGDMVAKIIIGVIVVILNYIFSKFVIFRKKDK
;
A
#
# COMPACT_ATOMS: atom_id res chain seq x y z
N MET A 1 22.74 -4.96 -21.85
CA MET A 1 21.50 -4.20 -22.13
C MET A 1 20.23 -5.08 -22.16
N ASN A 2 20.32 -6.36 -22.58
CA ASN A 2 19.14 -7.24 -22.68
C ASN A 2 18.60 -7.75 -21.33
N LEU A 3 19.46 -8.01 -20.31
CA LEU A 3 19.02 -8.55 -19.03
C LEU A 3 18.13 -7.58 -18.25
N ILE A 4 18.55 -6.30 -18.14
CA ILE A 4 17.77 -5.25 -17.44
C ILE A 4 16.44 -5.03 -18.15
N LYS A 5 16.42 -4.98 -19.48
CA LYS A 5 15.19 -4.83 -20.27
C LYS A 5 14.22 -6.00 -20.01
N ASN A 6 14.72 -7.22 -19.98
CA ASN A 6 13.91 -8.41 -19.73
C ASN A 6 13.35 -8.43 -18.29
N LEU A 7 14.13 -8.00 -17.31
CA LEU A 7 13.67 -7.86 -15.92
C LEU A 7 12.57 -6.78 -15.80
N ILE A 8 12.75 -5.63 -16.43
CA ILE A 8 11.74 -4.55 -16.43
C ILE A 8 10.44 -5.04 -17.06
N ILE A 9 10.51 -5.76 -18.18
CA ILE A 9 9.31 -6.30 -18.84
C ILE A 9 8.64 -7.34 -17.95
N LYS A 10 9.41 -8.24 -17.34
CA LYS A 10 8.90 -9.30 -16.45
C LYS A 10 8.19 -8.75 -15.22
N TYR A 11 8.74 -7.69 -14.61
CA TYR A 11 8.21 -7.10 -13.37
C TYR A 11 7.45 -5.80 -13.58
N LYS A 12 7.06 -5.48 -14.83
CA LYS A 12 6.39 -4.23 -15.20
C LYS A 12 5.14 -3.95 -14.34
N GLU A 13 4.29 -4.95 -14.11
CA GLU A 13 3.09 -4.77 -13.29
C GLU A 13 3.44 -4.39 -11.85
N LEU A 14 4.44 -5.06 -11.26
CA LEU A 14 4.90 -4.78 -9.91
C LEU A 14 5.53 -3.39 -9.79
N ILE A 15 6.31 -2.99 -10.79
CA ILE A 15 6.92 -1.65 -10.84
C ILE A 15 5.83 -0.57 -10.91
N ILE A 16 4.85 -0.73 -11.81
CA ILE A 16 3.73 0.21 -11.95
C ILE A 16 2.91 0.24 -10.66
N TYR A 17 2.66 -0.93 -10.04
CA TYR A 17 2.01 -1.02 -8.74
C TYR A 17 2.76 -0.22 -7.66
N GLY A 18 4.08 -0.34 -7.60
CA GLY A 18 4.92 0.42 -6.67
C GLY A 18 4.86 1.94 -6.93
N ILE A 19 4.91 2.37 -8.19
CA ILE A 19 4.79 3.79 -8.55
C ILE A 19 3.45 4.37 -8.07
N PHE A 20 2.33 3.67 -8.32
CA PHE A 20 1.04 4.11 -7.82
C PHE A 20 0.90 3.98 -6.30
N GLY A 21 1.63 3.08 -5.67
CA GLY A 21 1.75 3.01 -4.21
C GLY A 21 2.35 4.27 -3.62
N VAL A 22 3.47 4.75 -4.19
CA VAL A 22 4.06 6.05 -3.83
C VAL A 22 3.09 7.19 -4.11
N GLY A 23 2.42 7.20 -5.27
CA GLY A 23 1.39 8.17 -5.62
C GLY A 23 0.25 8.20 -4.60
N THR A 24 -0.18 7.03 -4.12
CA THR A 24 -1.20 6.89 -3.07
C THR A 24 -0.77 7.57 -1.76
N THR A 25 0.48 7.41 -1.37
CA THR A 25 1.04 8.07 -0.17
C THR A 25 1.04 9.59 -0.34
N LEU A 26 1.44 10.11 -1.51
CA LEU A 26 1.41 11.54 -1.79
C LEU A 26 -0.01 12.10 -1.75
N VAL A 27 -0.99 11.38 -2.32
CA VAL A 27 -2.41 11.76 -2.27
C VAL A 27 -2.91 11.77 -0.83
N ASN A 28 -2.50 10.81 0.00
CA ASN A 28 -2.88 10.79 1.42
C ASN A 28 -2.39 12.05 2.15
N PHE A 29 -1.11 12.37 2.05
CA PHE A 29 -0.54 13.57 2.68
C PHE A 29 -1.17 14.88 2.17
N ALA A 30 -1.37 15.00 0.85
CA ALA A 30 -1.98 16.18 0.26
C ALA A 30 -3.43 16.36 0.73
N SER A 31 -4.21 15.29 0.73
CA SER A 31 -5.59 15.30 1.20
C SER A 31 -5.68 15.61 2.69
N TYR A 32 -4.84 14.98 3.51
CA TYR A 32 -4.78 15.26 4.94
C TYR A 32 -4.51 16.73 5.22
N LYS A 33 -3.47 17.29 4.59
CA LYS A 33 -3.13 18.70 4.75
C LYS A 33 -4.26 19.64 4.30
N LEU A 34 -4.87 19.32 3.16
CA LEU A 34 -5.99 20.11 2.63
C LEU A 34 -7.16 20.13 3.61
N PHE A 35 -7.61 18.96 4.08
CA PHE A 35 -8.75 18.88 4.99
C PHE A 35 -8.43 19.41 6.39
N ASN A 36 -7.18 19.31 6.84
CA ASN A 36 -6.76 19.92 8.10
C ASN A 36 -6.84 21.45 8.05
N ILE A 37 -6.51 22.07 6.90
CA ILE A 37 -6.66 23.50 6.69
C ILE A 37 -8.16 23.91 6.65
N ILE A 38 -9.01 23.11 6.02
CA ILE A 38 -10.44 23.42 5.85
C ILE A 38 -11.21 23.24 7.15
N LEU A 39 -10.94 22.16 7.90
CA LEU A 39 -11.69 21.78 9.10
C LEU A 39 -11.07 22.33 10.40
N GLY A 40 -9.83 22.79 10.35
CA GLY A 40 -9.07 23.23 11.52
C GLY A 40 -8.32 22.08 12.22
N ASP A 41 -7.30 22.48 12.98
CA ASP A 41 -6.40 21.53 13.66
C ASP A 41 -7.10 20.67 14.73
N ASP A 42 -8.19 21.15 15.31
CA ASP A 42 -8.98 20.40 16.30
C ASP A 42 -9.63 19.14 15.71
N LEU A 43 -9.86 19.12 14.37
CA LEU A 43 -10.50 18.02 13.66
C LEU A 43 -9.50 17.17 12.84
N TYR A 44 -8.24 17.13 13.25
CA TYR A 44 -7.18 16.40 12.53
C TYR A 44 -7.50 14.92 12.32
N LEU A 45 -8.18 14.26 13.26
CA LEU A 45 -8.61 12.85 13.12
C LEU A 45 -9.64 12.70 11.99
N VAL A 46 -10.59 13.64 11.86
CA VAL A 46 -11.58 13.64 10.78
C VAL A 46 -10.87 13.85 9.44
N SER A 47 -9.94 14.79 9.39
CA SER A 47 -9.10 15.06 8.21
C SER A 47 -8.32 13.81 7.79
N ASN A 48 -7.78 13.06 8.75
CA ASN A 48 -7.05 11.82 8.50
C ASN A 48 -7.97 10.72 7.93
N VAL A 49 -9.16 10.55 8.49
CA VAL A 49 -10.14 9.57 7.98
C VAL A 49 -10.55 9.89 6.55
N ILE A 50 -10.84 11.17 6.25
CA ILE A 50 -11.19 11.60 4.89
C ILE A 50 -10.04 11.34 3.92
N ALA A 51 -8.81 11.70 4.30
CA ALA A 51 -7.62 11.47 3.50
C ALA A 51 -7.40 9.97 3.22
N TRP A 52 -7.64 9.12 4.21
CA TRP A 52 -7.53 7.67 4.07
C TRP A 52 -8.55 7.11 3.07
N PHE A 53 -9.82 7.57 3.10
CA PHE A 53 -10.82 7.18 2.12
C PHE A 53 -10.45 7.62 0.70
N ILE A 54 -10.01 8.88 0.52
CA ILE A 54 -9.57 9.40 -0.78
C ILE A 54 -8.41 8.58 -1.32
N CYS A 55 -7.44 8.26 -0.48
CA CYS A 55 -6.28 7.46 -0.78
C CYS A 55 -6.65 6.04 -1.24
N ILE A 56 -7.60 5.38 -0.56
CA ILE A 56 -8.08 4.05 -0.96
C ILE A 56 -8.80 4.09 -2.32
N ILE A 57 -9.64 5.10 -2.55
CA ILE A 57 -10.33 5.26 -3.85
C ILE A 57 -9.31 5.48 -4.95
N PHE A 58 -8.34 6.36 -4.74
CA PHE A 58 -7.25 6.61 -5.69
C PHE A 58 -6.47 5.32 -5.98
N ALA A 59 -6.08 4.58 -4.94
CA ALA A 59 -5.37 3.31 -5.09
C ALA A 59 -6.20 2.28 -5.85
N PHE A 60 -7.49 2.15 -5.55
CA PHE A 60 -8.40 1.23 -6.26
C PHE A 60 -8.48 1.57 -7.75
N VAL A 61 -8.77 2.82 -8.08
CA VAL A 61 -8.94 3.27 -9.46
C VAL A 61 -7.65 3.11 -10.27
N THR A 62 -6.52 3.53 -9.72
CA THR A 62 -5.23 3.43 -10.42
C THR A 62 -4.79 1.98 -10.60
N ASN A 63 -4.98 1.13 -9.61
CA ASN A 63 -4.69 -0.30 -9.74
C ASN A 63 -5.61 -0.95 -10.79
N LYS A 64 -6.91 -0.67 -10.75
CA LYS A 64 -7.87 -1.18 -11.72
C LYS A 64 -7.50 -0.82 -13.16
N ILE A 65 -7.19 0.44 -13.41
CA ILE A 65 -6.94 0.96 -14.76
C ILE A 65 -5.54 0.62 -15.25
N PHE A 66 -4.52 0.97 -14.48
CA PHE A 66 -3.13 1.01 -14.98
C PHE A 66 -2.35 -0.26 -14.67
N VAL A 67 -2.60 -0.89 -13.54
CA VAL A 67 -1.85 -2.08 -13.12
C VAL A 67 -2.49 -3.34 -13.70
N PHE A 68 -3.73 -3.62 -13.30
CA PHE A 68 -4.40 -4.89 -13.62
C PHE A 68 -5.29 -4.82 -14.86
N LYS A 69 -5.55 -3.62 -15.37
CA LYS A 69 -6.32 -3.36 -16.61
C LYS A 69 -7.67 -4.06 -16.64
N SER A 70 -8.38 -4.03 -15.51
CA SER A 70 -9.75 -4.52 -15.40
C SER A 70 -10.68 -3.58 -16.17
N LYS A 71 -11.32 -4.08 -17.23
CA LYS A 71 -12.08 -3.25 -18.19
C LYS A 71 -13.55 -3.06 -17.80
N SER A 72 -14.09 -3.93 -16.97
CA SER A 72 -15.52 -3.83 -16.59
C SER A 72 -15.74 -2.73 -15.55
N TRP A 73 -16.69 -1.85 -15.85
CA TRP A 73 -17.15 -0.76 -14.98
C TRP A 73 -18.62 -0.95 -14.57
N SER A 74 -19.16 -2.18 -14.73
CA SER A 74 -20.49 -2.49 -14.22
C SER A 74 -20.53 -2.34 -12.69
N LEU A 75 -21.67 -1.93 -12.16
CA LEU A 75 -21.86 -1.72 -10.72
C LEU A 75 -21.53 -3.02 -9.94
N GLU A 76 -21.95 -4.16 -10.45
CA GLU A 76 -21.63 -5.47 -9.84
C GLU A 76 -20.12 -5.70 -9.73
N THR A 77 -19.37 -5.43 -10.82
CA THR A 77 -17.90 -5.57 -10.83
C THR A 77 -17.26 -4.57 -9.87
N LEU A 78 -17.70 -3.31 -9.88
CA LEU A 78 -17.17 -2.27 -9.01
C LEU A 78 -17.40 -2.59 -7.53
N LEU A 79 -18.58 -3.04 -7.16
CA LEU A 79 -18.87 -3.43 -5.78
C LEU A 79 -18.05 -4.64 -5.34
N LYS A 80 -17.93 -5.66 -6.20
CA LYS A 80 -17.13 -6.86 -5.90
C LYS A 80 -15.65 -6.56 -5.78
N GLU A 81 -15.07 -5.89 -6.78
CA GLU A 81 -13.65 -5.54 -6.77
C GLU A 81 -13.33 -4.51 -5.67
N GLY A 82 -14.19 -3.51 -5.49
CA GLY A 82 -14.02 -2.45 -4.49
C GLY A 82 -14.10 -2.97 -3.06
N SER A 83 -15.11 -3.79 -2.74
CA SER A 83 -15.24 -4.39 -1.39
C SER A 83 -14.08 -5.35 -1.10
N SER A 84 -13.67 -6.16 -2.07
CA SER A 84 -12.53 -7.05 -1.92
C SER A 84 -11.21 -6.28 -1.76
N PHE A 85 -11.05 -5.16 -2.47
CA PHE A 85 -9.89 -4.28 -2.35
C PHE A 85 -9.82 -3.64 -0.96
N PHE A 86 -10.95 -3.12 -0.48
CA PHE A 86 -11.05 -2.53 0.86
C PHE A 86 -10.76 -3.57 1.96
N ALA A 87 -11.37 -4.75 1.87
CA ALA A 87 -11.13 -5.83 2.82
C ALA A 87 -9.66 -6.27 2.84
N SER A 88 -9.00 -6.33 1.67
CA SER A 88 -7.59 -6.66 1.58
C SER A 88 -6.71 -5.60 2.25
N ARG A 89 -7.08 -4.32 2.24
CA ARG A 89 -6.36 -3.25 2.92
C ARG A 89 -6.47 -3.36 4.44
N ILE A 90 -7.66 -3.70 4.95
CA ILE A 90 -7.83 -3.97 6.38
C ILE A 90 -7.02 -5.20 6.80
N ALA A 91 -7.07 -6.29 6.04
CA ALA A 91 -6.30 -7.48 6.34
C ALA A 91 -4.79 -7.21 6.34
N SER A 92 -4.30 -6.41 5.40
CA SER A 92 -2.89 -6.01 5.34
C SER A 92 -2.47 -5.15 6.52
N PHE A 93 -3.33 -4.26 6.99
CA PHE A 93 -3.10 -3.47 8.19
C PHE A 93 -2.96 -4.37 9.43
N VAL A 94 -3.85 -5.35 9.60
CA VAL A 94 -3.75 -6.31 10.71
C VAL A 94 -2.45 -7.12 10.64
N ILE A 95 -2.03 -7.54 9.44
CA ILE A 95 -0.76 -8.26 9.23
C ILE A 95 0.43 -7.34 9.56
N GLU A 96 0.36 -6.08 9.18
CA GLU A 96 1.41 -5.08 9.47
C GLU A 96 1.58 -4.91 10.99
N GLU A 97 0.50 -4.65 11.71
CA GLU A 97 0.53 -4.48 13.16
C GLU A 97 1.01 -5.74 13.88
N ALA A 98 0.49 -6.92 13.52
CA ALA A 98 0.93 -8.19 14.10
C ALA A 98 2.40 -8.49 13.81
N GLY A 99 2.86 -8.19 12.59
CA GLY A 99 4.25 -8.37 12.18
C GLY A 99 5.20 -7.41 12.90
N LEU A 100 4.81 -6.15 13.07
CA LEU A 100 5.57 -5.18 13.85
C LEU A 100 5.67 -5.61 15.31
N PHE A 101 4.57 -5.98 15.95
CA PHE A 101 4.57 -6.51 17.31
C PHE A 101 5.51 -7.72 17.45
N ALA A 102 5.46 -8.66 16.51
CA ALA A 102 6.32 -9.84 16.53
C ALA A 102 7.82 -9.47 16.41
N LEU A 103 8.19 -8.59 15.51
CA LEU A 103 9.59 -8.21 15.32
C LEU A 103 10.11 -7.28 16.41
N VAL A 104 9.32 -6.29 16.81
CA VAL A 104 9.75 -5.27 17.76
C VAL A 104 9.76 -5.81 19.20
N ASP A 105 8.67 -6.46 19.61
CA ASP A 105 8.49 -6.88 21.01
C ASP A 105 8.92 -8.33 21.26
N ILE A 106 8.59 -9.29 20.37
CA ILE A 106 8.93 -10.72 20.62
C ILE A 106 10.38 -11.00 20.22
N VAL A 107 10.82 -10.53 19.04
CA VAL A 107 12.23 -10.69 18.60
C VAL A 107 13.15 -9.72 19.32
N GLY A 108 12.63 -8.63 19.89
CA GLY A 108 13.40 -7.65 20.66
C GLY A 108 14.13 -6.63 19.79
N MET A 109 13.66 -6.38 18.55
CA MET A 109 14.32 -5.42 17.66
C MET A 109 14.30 -3.98 18.19
N LYS A 110 13.39 -3.64 19.14
CA LYS A 110 13.35 -2.32 19.78
C LYS A 110 14.68 -1.94 20.46
N ASP A 111 15.40 -2.93 20.96
CA ASP A 111 16.67 -2.71 21.68
C ASP A 111 17.90 -2.77 20.75
N MET A 112 17.67 -2.98 19.44
CA MET A 112 18.73 -3.06 18.44
C MET A 112 18.92 -1.72 17.74
N THR A 113 20.20 -1.44 17.41
CA THR A 113 20.58 -0.32 16.54
C THR A 113 21.48 -0.84 15.43
N PHE A 114 21.28 -0.34 14.24
CA PHE A 114 22.05 -0.71 13.05
C PHE A 114 22.86 0.50 12.59
N ASP A 115 24.17 0.48 12.85
CA ASP A 115 25.07 1.53 12.44
C ASP A 115 25.53 1.31 11.00
N LEU A 116 24.95 2.07 10.10
CA LEU A 116 25.46 2.24 8.74
C LEU A 116 26.38 3.45 8.76
N THR A 117 27.55 3.35 8.16
CA THR A 117 28.68 4.31 8.18
C THR A 117 28.30 5.82 8.25
N ILE A 118 27.09 6.17 7.82
CA ILE A 118 26.61 7.58 7.73
C ILE A 118 25.35 7.78 8.60
N ILE A 119 24.57 6.73 8.90
CA ILE A 119 23.27 6.84 9.58
C ILE A 119 23.10 5.65 10.52
N THR A 120 22.69 5.90 11.75
CA THR A 120 22.23 4.89 12.71
C THR A 120 20.71 4.71 12.53
N ILE A 121 20.26 3.48 12.27
CA ILE A 121 18.85 3.15 12.10
C ILE A 121 18.40 2.31 13.30
N SER A 122 17.30 2.71 13.95
CA SER A 122 16.72 1.95 15.04
C SER A 122 16.07 0.64 14.55
N GLY A 123 16.07 -0.38 15.40
CA GLY A 123 15.57 -1.70 15.03
C GLY A 123 14.07 -1.73 14.73
N ASP A 124 13.28 -0.89 15.38
CA ASP A 124 11.86 -0.71 15.07
C ASP A 124 11.65 -0.15 13.64
N MET A 125 12.51 0.76 13.19
CA MET A 125 12.46 1.25 11.81
C MET A 125 12.85 0.16 10.80
N VAL A 126 13.85 -0.65 11.12
CA VAL A 126 14.22 -1.82 10.28
C VAL A 126 13.07 -2.82 10.23
N ALA A 127 12.43 -3.12 11.37
CA ALA A 127 11.24 -3.97 11.43
C ALA A 127 10.11 -3.42 10.55
N LYS A 128 9.85 -2.12 10.62
CA LYS A 128 8.82 -1.45 9.81
C LYS A 128 9.11 -1.54 8.31
N ILE A 129 10.35 -1.40 7.90
CA ILE A 129 10.76 -1.55 6.50
C ILE A 129 10.52 -3.00 6.03
N ILE A 130 10.94 -3.99 6.82
CA ILE A 130 10.78 -5.41 6.49
C ILE A 130 9.30 -5.76 6.32
N ILE A 131 8.47 -5.41 7.30
CA ILE A 131 7.04 -5.69 7.26
C ILE A 131 6.36 -4.90 6.15
N GLY A 132 6.74 -3.65 5.93
CA GLY A 132 6.23 -2.83 4.83
C GLY A 132 6.46 -3.46 3.47
N VAL A 133 7.66 -4.01 3.22
CA VAL A 133 7.94 -4.75 1.97
C VAL A 133 7.06 -5.99 1.84
N ILE A 134 6.89 -6.76 2.91
CA ILE A 134 6.02 -7.95 2.92
C ILE A 134 4.57 -7.55 2.61
N VAL A 135 4.06 -6.51 3.25
CA VAL A 135 2.70 -6.00 3.04
C VAL A 135 2.49 -5.52 1.60
N VAL A 136 3.45 -4.82 1.01
CA VAL A 136 3.38 -4.40 -0.40
C VAL A 136 3.27 -5.61 -1.33
N ILE A 137 4.08 -6.65 -1.10
CA ILE A 137 4.05 -7.89 -1.89
C ILE A 137 2.70 -8.61 -1.72
N LEU A 138 2.21 -8.75 -0.49
CA LEU A 138 0.91 -9.37 -0.21
C LEU A 138 -0.23 -8.60 -0.88
N ASN A 139 -0.24 -7.28 -0.79
CA ASN A 139 -1.24 -6.43 -1.43
C ASN A 139 -1.24 -6.58 -2.96
N TYR A 140 -0.06 -6.71 -3.57
CA TYR A 140 0.07 -6.98 -5.00
C TYR A 140 -0.50 -8.35 -5.35
N ILE A 141 -0.16 -9.40 -4.60
CA ILE A 141 -0.65 -10.77 -4.80
C ILE A 141 -2.18 -10.82 -4.67
N PHE A 142 -2.75 -10.26 -3.60
CA PHE A 142 -4.20 -10.20 -3.41
C PHE A 142 -4.88 -9.43 -4.54
N SER A 143 -4.35 -8.27 -4.93
CA SER A 143 -4.91 -7.49 -6.01
C SER A 143 -4.91 -8.27 -7.33
N LYS A 144 -3.81 -8.95 -7.65
CA LYS A 144 -3.65 -9.68 -8.92
C LYS A 144 -4.49 -10.95 -9.00
N PHE A 145 -4.50 -11.76 -7.95
CA PHE A 145 -5.05 -13.11 -8.00
C PHE A 145 -6.46 -13.23 -7.42
N VAL A 146 -6.85 -12.30 -6.56
CA VAL A 146 -8.17 -12.33 -5.89
C VAL A 146 -9.09 -11.24 -6.43
N ILE A 147 -8.65 -9.99 -6.44
CA ILE A 147 -9.50 -8.84 -6.71
C ILE A 147 -9.72 -8.66 -8.22
N PHE A 148 -8.64 -8.46 -8.96
CA PHE A 148 -8.67 -8.15 -10.40
C PHE A 148 -8.38 -9.39 -11.27
N ARG A 149 -8.74 -10.58 -10.77
CA ARG A 149 -8.53 -11.82 -11.51
C ARG A 149 -9.28 -11.73 -12.85
N LYS A 150 -8.53 -11.81 -13.95
CA LYS A 150 -9.13 -11.97 -15.28
C LYS A 150 -9.89 -13.31 -15.31
N LYS A 151 -11.19 -13.28 -15.54
CA LYS A 151 -11.91 -14.48 -15.95
C LYS A 151 -11.49 -14.73 -17.40
N ASP A 152 -10.65 -15.74 -17.63
CA ASP A 152 -10.45 -16.27 -18.96
C ASP A 152 -11.83 -16.73 -19.46
N LYS A 153 -12.30 -16.07 -20.52
CA LYS A 153 -13.47 -16.50 -21.30
C LYS A 153 -12.96 -17.38 -22.41
#